data_015c92a497e541d570527063168cbdf5
#
_entry.id   015c92a497e541d570527063168cbdf5
#
_cell.length_a   1.000
_cell.length_b   1.000
_cell.length_c   1.000
_cell.angle_alpha   90.00
_cell.angle_beta   90.00
_cell.angle_gamma   90.00
#
_symmetry.space_group_name_H-M   'P 1'
#
loop_
_entity.id
_entity.type
_entity.pdbx_description
1 polymer ?
#
loop_
_entity_poly.entity_id
_entity_poly.type
_entity_poly.pdbx_seq_one_letter_code
_entity_poly.pdbx_strand_id
1 'polypeptide(L)'
;LTITGSGSLTVNANYNDGITSKDDLYILSGNITVTSKDDALRGKDSLTVAGGTIKVTSGGDGLKSDQDSDTTKGYVNITGGTIEITSTGDGIQGETDVIITGGDTTIIAGGGASSGKDSNNSTKGIKAGVFLIEDGGEVTIDSGDDGLHSDGAIRLTSGTIVASTADDGIHAEGAAVLDGAKVTVEQSSEALEGGLITISNGEVNLTSSDDGINGSGSTTVAAVEAAKTATKTTTTNNGPGGGGSMQDTGEKILISGGTVTVNAGGDGIDSNGSVEISGGNTIVYGPTDGGNGALDSNGEFLVSGGTLLAIGSSGMAESPSTNSSQGWLQASASGNANSTVTIKDSSGKVLANVKAAKTFQNVVFSSGDVSNGQSYTVSVDSNSTSVTAGQATGNQ
;
A
#
# COMPACT_ATOMS: atom_id res chain seq x y z
N LEU A 1 -24.73 11.80 20.67
CA LEU A 1 -25.33 12.80 19.78
C LEU A 1 -25.75 12.12 18.48
N THR A 2 -26.94 12.42 17.98
CA THR A 2 -27.41 11.90 16.68
C THR A 2 -27.90 13.05 15.80
N ILE A 3 -27.43 13.07 14.55
CA ILE A 3 -27.84 14.04 13.52
C ILE A 3 -28.58 13.27 12.43
N THR A 4 -29.80 13.69 12.09
CA THR A 4 -30.65 13.06 11.10
C THR A 4 -31.63 14.07 10.49
N GLY A 5 -32.18 13.75 9.33
CA GLY A 5 -33.15 14.57 8.62
C GLY A 5 -32.73 14.90 7.21
N SER A 6 -33.59 15.60 6.47
CA SER A 6 -33.33 16.00 5.08
C SER A 6 -32.88 17.47 4.95
N GLY A 7 -32.69 18.16 6.06
CA GLY A 7 -32.30 19.56 6.10
C GLY A 7 -30.79 19.78 5.92
N SER A 8 -30.39 21.05 6.05
CA SER A 8 -28.99 21.45 6.00
C SER A 8 -28.55 22.02 7.36
N LEU A 9 -27.38 21.65 7.81
CA LEU A 9 -26.73 22.17 9.00
C LEU A 9 -25.35 22.75 8.59
N THR A 10 -25.12 24.01 8.91
CA THR A 10 -23.82 24.66 8.72
C THR A 10 -23.27 25.08 10.07
N VAL A 11 -22.05 24.64 10.37
CA VAL A 11 -21.34 24.99 11.60
C VAL A 11 -20.03 25.68 11.25
N ASN A 12 -19.81 26.86 11.84
CA ASN A 12 -18.57 27.61 11.76
C ASN A 12 -17.97 27.71 13.18
N ALA A 13 -17.09 26.81 13.53
CA ALA A 13 -16.43 26.76 14.81
C ALA A 13 -15.15 27.60 14.79
N ASN A 14 -15.28 28.83 15.26
CA ASN A 14 -14.19 29.81 15.19
C ASN A 14 -13.15 29.69 16.32
N TYR A 15 -13.32 28.72 17.22
CA TYR A 15 -12.46 28.59 18.40
C TYR A 15 -11.82 27.22 18.54
N ASN A 16 -12.56 26.13 18.35
CA ASN A 16 -12.10 24.73 18.54
C ASN A 16 -12.83 23.81 17.55
N ASP A 17 -13.23 22.60 18.02
CA ASP A 17 -13.93 21.59 17.25
C ASP A 17 -15.26 22.08 16.66
N GLY A 18 -15.67 21.48 15.56
CA GLY A 18 -16.93 21.79 14.89
C GLY A 18 -18.13 21.19 15.59
N ILE A 19 -18.37 19.91 15.41
CA ILE A 19 -19.41 19.15 16.07
C ILE A 19 -18.78 18.07 16.92
N THR A 20 -18.98 18.09 18.23
CA THR A 20 -18.37 17.15 19.15
C THR A 20 -19.39 16.46 20.05
N SER A 21 -19.15 15.21 20.36
CA SER A 21 -19.83 14.42 21.39
C SER A 21 -18.82 13.88 22.38
N LYS A 22 -19.17 13.87 23.67
CA LYS A 22 -18.33 13.24 24.72
C LYS A 22 -18.45 11.72 24.74
N ASP A 23 -19.49 11.22 24.09
CA ASP A 23 -19.74 9.80 23.87
C ASP A 23 -19.79 9.57 22.35
N ASP A 24 -20.77 8.85 21.84
CA ASP A 24 -20.92 8.57 20.43
C ASP A 24 -21.48 9.77 19.65
N LEU A 25 -21.00 9.93 18.41
CA LEU A 25 -21.58 10.82 17.40
C LEU A 25 -22.08 9.98 16.22
N TYR A 26 -23.38 10.06 15.95
CA TYR A 26 -24.01 9.40 14.82
C TYR A 26 -24.50 10.42 13.79
N ILE A 27 -24.10 10.28 12.53
CA ILE A 27 -24.62 11.04 11.40
C ILE A 27 -25.36 10.05 10.48
N LEU A 28 -26.68 10.15 10.48
CA LEU A 28 -27.53 9.20 9.74
C LEU A 28 -27.98 9.77 8.40
N SER A 29 -28.12 11.09 8.30
CA SER A 29 -28.55 11.78 7.07
C SER A 29 -28.46 13.30 7.22
N GLY A 30 -28.70 14.03 6.13
CA GLY A 30 -28.71 15.49 6.05
C GLY A 30 -27.59 16.05 5.19
N ASN A 31 -27.61 17.37 4.99
CA ASN A 31 -26.51 18.09 4.34
C ASN A 31 -25.74 18.86 5.41
N ILE A 32 -24.55 18.43 5.71
CA ILE A 32 -23.74 18.94 6.83
C ILE A 32 -22.49 19.60 6.28
N THR A 33 -22.32 20.88 6.62
CA THR A 33 -21.11 21.62 6.28
C THR A 33 -20.47 22.12 7.59
N VAL A 34 -19.21 21.79 7.82
CA VAL A 34 -18.47 22.19 9.03
C VAL A 34 -17.18 22.87 8.62
N THR A 35 -16.92 24.00 9.24
CA THR A 35 -15.61 24.65 9.23
C THR A 35 -15.16 24.84 10.68
N SER A 36 -13.96 24.35 11.03
CA SER A 36 -13.45 24.37 12.40
C SER A 36 -12.01 24.87 12.48
N LYS A 37 -11.63 25.30 13.69
CA LYS A 37 -10.23 25.66 14.01
C LYS A 37 -9.42 24.45 14.43
N ASP A 38 -10.07 23.43 14.92
CA ASP A 38 -9.51 22.15 15.33
C ASP A 38 -10.29 21.04 14.60
N ASP A 39 -10.64 19.92 15.24
CA ASP A 39 -11.32 18.79 14.59
C ASP A 39 -12.72 19.17 14.07
N ALA A 40 -13.11 18.67 12.91
CA ALA A 40 -14.41 19.04 12.37
C ALA A 40 -15.55 18.23 12.99
N LEU A 41 -15.48 16.90 12.96
CA LEU A 41 -16.47 16.01 13.56
C LEU A 41 -15.76 15.07 14.53
N ARG A 42 -16.16 15.14 15.81
CA ARG A 42 -15.54 14.33 16.85
C ARG A 42 -16.56 13.61 17.71
N GLY A 43 -16.52 12.30 17.73
CA GLY A 43 -17.22 11.46 18.69
C GLY A 43 -16.18 10.77 19.58
N LYS A 44 -16.13 11.11 20.89
CA LYS A 44 -15.04 10.60 21.73
C LYS A 44 -15.04 9.07 21.78
N ASP A 45 -16.19 8.46 22.07
CA ASP A 45 -16.31 7.00 22.16
C ASP A 45 -16.38 6.35 20.77
N SER A 46 -17.17 6.96 19.87
CA SER A 46 -17.22 6.56 18.48
C SER A 46 -17.76 7.65 17.57
N LEU A 47 -17.37 7.63 16.31
CA LEU A 47 -17.99 8.41 15.24
C LEU A 47 -18.53 7.46 14.17
N THR A 48 -19.85 7.50 13.94
CA THR A 48 -20.50 6.69 12.88
C THR A 48 -21.15 7.59 11.85
N VAL A 49 -20.81 7.41 10.58
CA VAL A 49 -21.45 8.03 9.42
C VAL A 49 -22.18 6.95 8.63
N ALA A 50 -23.53 7.01 8.64
CA ALA A 50 -24.36 6.06 7.91
C ALA A 50 -24.97 6.63 6.64
N GLY A 51 -24.88 7.95 6.42
CA GLY A 51 -25.44 8.61 5.24
C GLY A 51 -25.37 10.13 5.33
N GLY A 52 -25.93 10.78 4.31
CA GLY A 52 -25.92 12.24 4.16
C GLY A 52 -24.83 12.73 3.20
N THR A 53 -24.80 14.03 3.01
CA THR A 53 -23.72 14.73 2.28
C THR A 53 -22.97 15.58 3.29
N ILE A 54 -21.72 15.27 3.51
CA ILE A 54 -20.89 15.87 4.55
C ILE A 54 -19.71 16.54 3.89
N LYS A 55 -19.52 17.83 4.21
CA LYS A 55 -18.36 18.58 3.78
C LYS A 55 -17.71 19.23 4.99
N VAL A 56 -16.45 18.90 5.23
CA VAL A 56 -15.69 19.45 6.36
C VAL A 56 -14.41 20.12 5.89
N THR A 57 -14.09 21.21 6.61
CA THR A 57 -12.79 21.90 6.50
C THR A 57 -12.30 22.13 7.92
N SER A 58 -11.18 21.52 8.30
CA SER A 58 -10.65 21.54 9.66
C SER A 58 -9.21 22.05 9.74
N GLY A 59 -8.93 22.71 10.86
CA GLY A 59 -7.57 23.07 11.25
C GLY A 59 -6.83 21.92 11.98
N GLY A 60 -7.56 20.95 12.48
CA GLY A 60 -7.11 19.66 13.00
C GLY A 60 -7.54 18.52 12.08
N ASP A 61 -8.07 17.43 12.66
CA ASP A 61 -8.53 16.26 11.92
C ASP A 61 -9.93 16.48 11.33
N GLY A 62 -10.23 15.80 10.22
CA GLY A 62 -11.54 15.87 9.60
C GLY A 62 -12.60 15.14 10.41
N LEU A 63 -12.48 13.82 10.53
CA LEU A 63 -13.32 12.93 11.32
C LEU A 63 -12.48 12.23 12.38
N LYS A 64 -12.90 12.30 13.65
CA LYS A 64 -12.09 11.81 14.76
C LYS A 64 -12.86 11.04 15.81
N SER A 65 -12.23 9.97 16.33
CA SER A 65 -12.61 9.31 17.59
C SER A 65 -11.35 9.02 18.39
N ASP A 66 -11.29 9.47 19.65
CA ASP A 66 -10.06 9.57 20.43
C ASP A 66 -10.18 9.01 21.87
N GLN A 67 -11.05 8.00 22.08
CA GLN A 67 -11.10 7.29 23.37
C GLN A 67 -9.92 6.32 23.47
N ASP A 68 -8.99 6.64 24.39
CA ASP A 68 -7.73 5.94 24.62
C ASP A 68 -7.71 4.99 25.82
N SER A 69 -8.74 5.05 26.68
CA SER A 69 -8.79 4.31 27.93
C SER A 69 -9.71 3.07 27.90
N ASP A 70 -10.46 2.88 26.83
CA ASP A 70 -11.37 1.75 26.61
C ASP A 70 -11.17 1.20 25.19
N THR A 71 -10.52 0.06 25.05
CA THR A 71 -10.17 -0.55 23.77
C THR A 71 -11.36 -1.01 22.94
N THR A 72 -12.59 -0.95 23.47
CA THR A 72 -13.83 -1.22 22.73
C THR A 72 -14.43 0.05 22.09
N LYS A 73 -13.78 1.17 22.27
CA LYS A 73 -14.18 2.51 21.82
C LYS A 73 -13.05 3.16 21.01
N GLY A 74 -13.21 4.42 20.63
CA GLY A 74 -12.20 5.16 19.91
C GLY A 74 -12.19 4.86 18.41
N TYR A 75 -13.30 4.36 17.85
CA TYR A 75 -13.38 3.98 16.44
C TYR A 75 -14.20 4.93 15.58
N VAL A 76 -13.85 4.98 14.29
CA VAL A 76 -14.63 5.63 13.24
C VAL A 76 -15.24 4.57 12.32
N ASN A 77 -16.56 4.65 12.08
CA ASN A 77 -17.28 3.72 11.23
C ASN A 77 -18.05 4.45 10.13
N ILE A 78 -17.77 4.15 8.86
CA ILE A 78 -18.43 4.74 7.70
C ILE A 78 -19.16 3.64 6.94
N THR A 79 -20.49 3.70 6.93
CA THR A 79 -21.33 2.72 6.24
C THR A 79 -22.06 3.30 5.02
N GLY A 80 -21.92 4.61 4.78
CA GLY A 80 -22.54 5.29 3.65
C GLY A 80 -22.40 6.80 3.73
N GLY A 81 -22.95 7.48 2.73
CA GLY A 81 -22.88 8.93 2.57
C GLY A 81 -21.86 9.37 1.54
N THR A 82 -21.90 10.67 1.22
CA THR A 82 -20.88 11.34 0.39
C THR A 82 -20.12 12.31 1.30
N ILE A 83 -18.84 12.08 1.47
CA ILE A 83 -18.01 12.77 2.46
C ILE A 83 -16.84 13.46 1.75
N GLU A 84 -16.74 14.77 1.90
CA GLU A 84 -15.64 15.58 1.44
C GLU A 84 -14.87 16.14 2.65
N ILE A 85 -13.59 15.82 2.76
CA ILE A 85 -12.72 16.23 3.86
C ILE A 85 -11.57 17.06 3.32
N THR A 86 -11.35 18.24 3.92
CA THR A 86 -10.11 19.00 3.78
C THR A 86 -9.62 19.32 5.18
N SER A 87 -8.52 18.70 5.59
CA SER A 87 -7.95 18.79 6.93
C SER A 87 -6.51 19.31 6.90
N THR A 88 -6.12 20.00 7.96
CA THR A 88 -4.71 20.33 8.19
C THR A 88 -3.99 19.17 8.90
N GLY A 89 -4.70 18.44 9.74
CA GLY A 89 -4.30 17.19 10.36
C GLY A 89 -4.68 15.96 9.49
N ASP A 90 -4.99 14.86 10.15
CA ASP A 90 -5.43 13.63 9.49
C ASP A 90 -6.83 13.82 8.87
N GLY A 91 -7.10 13.13 7.76
CA GLY A 91 -8.43 13.15 7.17
C GLY A 91 -9.44 12.44 8.08
N ILE A 92 -9.14 11.19 8.43
CA ILE A 92 -9.92 10.37 9.35
C ILE A 92 -8.97 9.75 10.38
N GLN A 93 -9.26 9.91 11.67
CA GLN A 93 -8.50 9.30 12.76
C GLN A 93 -9.40 8.48 13.69
N GLY A 94 -9.09 7.20 13.86
CA GLY A 94 -9.58 6.35 14.94
C GLY A 94 -8.45 6.02 15.92
N GLU A 95 -8.67 6.23 17.21
CA GLU A 95 -7.71 5.82 18.25
C GLU A 95 -7.54 4.29 18.28
N THR A 96 -8.62 3.56 18.01
CA THR A 96 -8.59 2.12 17.80
C THR A 96 -8.73 1.79 16.32
N ASP A 97 -9.94 1.82 15.79
CA ASP A 97 -10.23 1.30 14.46
C ASP A 97 -10.82 2.36 13.53
N VAL A 98 -10.58 2.19 12.23
CA VAL A 98 -11.35 2.82 11.17
C VAL A 98 -11.95 1.72 10.31
N ILE A 99 -13.28 1.72 10.17
CA ILE A 99 -14.03 0.72 9.43
C ILE A 99 -14.86 1.41 8.35
N ILE A 100 -14.66 1.05 7.10
CA ILE A 100 -15.39 1.59 5.95
C ILE A 100 -16.06 0.42 5.22
N THR A 101 -17.39 0.44 5.16
CA THR A 101 -18.17 -0.60 4.48
C THR A 101 -19.04 -0.04 3.36
N GLY A 102 -18.97 1.26 3.09
CA GLY A 102 -19.71 1.91 2.01
C GLY A 102 -19.56 3.42 2.05
N GLY A 103 -20.18 4.07 1.09
CA GLY A 103 -20.10 5.53 0.89
C GLY A 103 -19.04 5.91 -0.12
N ASP A 104 -18.95 7.22 -0.34
CA ASP A 104 -18.03 7.87 -1.26
C ASP A 104 -17.28 8.95 -0.47
N THR A 105 -15.99 8.73 -0.23
CA THR A 105 -15.17 9.57 0.65
C THR A 105 -13.98 10.14 -0.12
N THR A 106 -13.89 11.47 -0.15
CA THR A 106 -12.75 12.19 -0.73
C THR A 106 -12.03 12.96 0.37
N ILE A 107 -10.72 12.78 0.46
CA ILE A 107 -9.87 13.32 1.52
C ILE A 107 -8.72 14.12 0.91
N ILE A 108 -8.53 15.35 1.40
CA ILE A 108 -7.30 16.13 1.25
C ILE A 108 -6.77 16.39 2.66
N ALA A 109 -5.66 15.77 3.03
CA ALA A 109 -5.04 15.90 4.34
C ALA A 109 -3.67 16.59 4.24
N GLY A 110 -3.39 17.54 5.14
CA GLY A 110 -2.11 18.26 5.17
C GLY A 110 -1.78 19.05 3.91
N GLY A 111 -2.79 19.40 3.09
CA GLY A 111 -2.59 20.07 1.81
C GLY A 111 -2.23 19.15 0.65
N GLY A 112 -2.31 17.84 0.83
CA GLY A 112 -2.08 16.80 -0.19
C GLY A 112 -0.61 16.44 -0.42
N ALA A 113 -0.39 15.46 -1.28
CA ALA A 113 0.92 14.89 -1.61
C ALA A 113 1.96 15.93 -2.06
N SER A 114 1.52 16.96 -2.78
CA SER A 114 2.40 18.02 -3.26
C SER A 114 2.94 18.93 -2.15
N SER A 115 2.35 18.93 -0.97
CA SER A 115 2.81 19.72 0.18
C SER A 115 4.01 19.11 0.88
N GLY A 116 4.24 17.81 0.71
CA GLY A 116 5.29 17.05 1.37
C GLY A 116 4.96 16.72 2.83
N LYS A 117 5.70 15.78 3.39
CA LYS A 117 5.52 15.31 4.77
C LYS A 117 5.90 16.40 5.79
N ASP A 118 4.99 16.71 6.71
CA ASP A 118 5.27 17.56 7.86
C ASP A 118 5.81 16.69 9.02
N SER A 119 7.06 16.89 9.39
CA SER A 119 7.68 16.15 10.49
C SER A 119 7.13 16.47 11.89
N ASN A 120 6.29 17.50 12.02
CA ASN A 120 5.76 17.95 13.32
C ASN A 120 4.29 17.57 13.52
N ASN A 121 3.56 17.28 12.45
CA ASN A 121 2.13 16.99 12.49
C ASN A 121 1.83 15.74 11.67
N SER A 122 0.88 14.92 12.14
CA SER A 122 0.30 13.85 11.35
C SER A 122 -0.63 14.45 10.30
N THR A 123 -0.48 14.03 9.06
CA THR A 123 -1.27 14.52 7.91
C THR A 123 -1.67 13.37 7.00
N LYS A 124 -2.02 12.25 7.63
CA LYS A 124 -2.40 11.01 6.96
C LYS A 124 -3.80 11.11 6.38
N GLY A 125 -4.05 10.41 5.29
CA GLY A 125 -5.40 10.30 4.75
C GLY A 125 -6.34 9.65 5.76
N ILE A 126 -6.04 8.40 6.13
CA ILE A 126 -6.77 7.64 7.15
C ILE A 126 -5.77 7.02 8.12
N LYS A 127 -6.00 7.23 9.41
CA LYS A 127 -5.18 6.69 10.49
C LYS A 127 -5.99 5.87 11.47
N ALA A 128 -5.57 4.63 11.71
CA ALA A 128 -6.14 3.75 12.71
C ALA A 128 -5.06 3.30 13.71
N GLY A 129 -5.39 3.33 14.98
CA GLY A 129 -4.46 2.90 16.01
C GLY A 129 -4.35 1.37 16.14
N VAL A 130 -5.32 0.59 15.65
CA VAL A 130 -5.29 -0.89 15.71
C VAL A 130 -5.62 -1.49 14.36
N PHE A 131 -6.86 -1.32 13.87
CA PHE A 131 -7.28 -1.89 12.60
C PHE A 131 -7.87 -0.84 11.65
N LEU A 132 -7.42 -0.87 10.41
CA LEU A 132 -8.06 -0.19 9.30
C LEU A 132 -8.68 -1.25 8.40
N ILE A 133 -10.01 -1.25 8.29
CA ILE A 133 -10.76 -2.22 7.50
C ILE A 133 -11.56 -1.49 6.45
N GLU A 134 -11.38 -1.85 5.18
CA GLU A 134 -12.25 -1.44 4.09
C GLU A 134 -12.90 -2.67 3.45
N ASP A 135 -14.22 -2.71 3.55
CA ASP A 135 -15.07 -3.78 3.01
C ASP A 135 -16.19 -3.18 2.14
N GLY A 136 -15.86 -2.17 1.37
CA GLY A 136 -16.73 -1.49 0.41
C GLY A 136 -16.59 0.02 0.42
N GLY A 137 -17.25 0.66 -0.56
CA GLY A 137 -17.19 2.10 -0.77
C GLY A 137 -16.14 2.52 -1.79
N GLU A 138 -16.04 3.84 -1.98
CA GLU A 138 -15.03 4.48 -2.81
C GLU A 138 -14.28 5.49 -1.95
N VAL A 139 -12.95 5.38 -1.90
CA VAL A 139 -12.08 6.25 -1.11
C VAL A 139 -11.03 6.85 -2.01
N THR A 140 -11.00 8.19 -2.08
CA THR A 140 -9.96 8.93 -2.80
C THR A 140 -9.19 9.79 -1.80
N ILE A 141 -7.87 9.65 -1.79
CA ILE A 141 -6.98 10.30 -0.84
C ILE A 141 -5.91 11.11 -1.57
N ASP A 142 -5.70 12.32 -1.09
CA ASP A 142 -4.54 13.16 -1.39
C ASP A 142 -3.97 13.65 -0.04
N SER A 143 -2.83 13.09 0.40
CA SER A 143 -2.29 13.29 1.75
C SER A 143 -0.85 13.78 1.77
N GLY A 144 -0.55 14.62 2.75
CA GLY A 144 0.81 15.12 3.00
C GLY A 144 1.71 14.14 3.77
N ASP A 145 1.20 12.99 4.16
CA ASP A 145 1.86 11.86 4.83
C ASP A 145 1.29 10.57 4.21
N ASP A 146 1.15 9.45 4.93
CA ASP A 146 0.62 8.20 4.38
C ASP A 146 -0.84 8.32 3.92
N GLY A 147 -1.21 7.53 2.93
CA GLY A 147 -2.60 7.42 2.48
C GLY A 147 -3.47 6.67 3.49
N LEU A 148 -3.18 5.41 3.68
CA LEU A 148 -3.78 4.53 4.69
C LEU A 148 -2.70 4.11 5.69
N HIS A 149 -2.93 4.38 6.96
CA HIS A 149 -1.99 4.03 8.03
C HIS A 149 -2.67 3.25 9.15
N SER A 150 -2.03 2.20 9.64
CA SER A 150 -2.42 1.52 10.87
C SER A 150 -1.20 1.15 11.70
N ASP A 151 -1.24 1.49 12.99
CA ASP A 151 -0.22 1.00 13.95
C ASP A 151 -0.34 -0.52 14.19
N GLY A 152 -1.38 -1.18 13.69
CA GLY A 152 -1.61 -2.62 13.81
C GLY A 152 -1.72 -3.30 12.47
N ALA A 153 -2.92 -3.37 11.90
CA ALA A 153 -3.14 -4.05 10.65
C ALA A 153 -4.15 -3.34 9.73
N ILE A 154 -3.94 -3.51 8.43
CA ILE A 154 -4.84 -3.03 7.37
C ILE A 154 -5.42 -4.24 6.65
N ARG A 155 -6.74 -4.23 6.41
CA ARG A 155 -7.41 -5.21 5.57
C ARG A 155 -8.34 -4.56 4.57
N LEU A 156 -8.13 -4.86 3.28
CA LEU A 156 -8.87 -4.30 2.15
C LEU A 156 -9.55 -5.45 1.38
N THR A 157 -10.85 -5.67 1.62
CA THR A 157 -11.57 -6.84 1.10
C THR A 157 -12.43 -6.53 -0.12
N SER A 158 -12.93 -5.32 -0.22
CA SER A 158 -13.69 -4.83 -1.38
C SER A 158 -13.68 -3.30 -1.43
N GLY A 159 -14.33 -2.71 -2.43
CA GLY A 159 -14.30 -1.25 -2.63
C GLY A 159 -13.21 -0.81 -3.60
N THR A 160 -13.07 0.50 -3.71
CA THR A 160 -12.07 1.14 -4.58
C THR A 160 -11.31 2.20 -3.79
N ILE A 161 -10.00 2.10 -3.78
CA ILE A 161 -9.09 3.04 -3.14
C ILE A 161 -8.20 3.66 -4.20
N VAL A 162 -8.12 4.99 -4.20
CA VAL A 162 -7.16 5.75 -5.02
C VAL A 162 -6.41 6.68 -4.08
N ALA A 163 -5.09 6.57 -4.02
CA ALA A 163 -4.26 7.37 -3.13
C ALA A 163 -3.09 8.04 -3.88
N SER A 164 -2.89 9.32 -3.57
CA SER A 164 -1.68 10.08 -3.87
C SER A 164 -1.13 10.61 -2.55
N THR A 165 0.13 10.32 -2.23
CA THR A 165 0.69 10.56 -0.92
C THR A 165 2.09 11.16 -1.01
N ALA A 166 2.50 11.89 0.02
CA ALA A 166 3.87 12.40 0.10
C ALA A 166 4.82 11.41 0.79
N ASP A 167 4.28 10.46 1.53
CA ASP A 167 5.01 9.34 2.14
C ASP A 167 4.42 8.02 1.61
N ASP A 168 3.99 7.09 2.44
CA ASP A 168 3.58 5.77 1.98
C ASP A 168 2.13 5.74 1.49
N GLY A 169 1.88 4.95 0.45
CA GLY A 169 0.53 4.73 -0.06
C GLY A 169 -0.33 3.99 0.96
N ILE A 170 0.15 2.86 1.43
CA ILE A 170 -0.45 2.00 2.45
C ILE A 170 0.65 1.54 3.39
N HIS A 171 0.53 1.90 4.67
CA HIS A 171 1.48 1.53 5.70
C HIS A 171 0.79 0.82 6.88
N ALA A 172 1.15 -0.42 7.11
CA ALA A 172 0.75 -1.17 8.30
C ALA A 172 2.00 -1.55 9.11
N GLU A 173 2.11 -1.08 10.35
CA GLU A 173 3.23 -1.48 11.22
C GLU A 173 3.34 -2.99 11.41
N GLY A 174 2.22 -3.71 11.32
CA GLY A 174 2.16 -5.17 11.43
C GLY A 174 1.78 -5.85 10.12
N ALA A 175 0.51 -5.99 9.84
CA ALA A 175 0.03 -6.77 8.70
C ALA A 175 -0.81 -5.95 7.72
N ALA A 176 -0.51 -6.10 6.42
CA ALA A 176 -1.33 -5.59 5.33
C ALA A 176 -1.93 -6.75 4.53
N VAL A 177 -3.26 -6.83 4.46
CA VAL A 177 -3.99 -7.89 3.76
C VAL A 177 -4.88 -7.27 2.68
N LEU A 178 -4.56 -7.51 1.42
CA LEU A 178 -5.34 -7.11 0.26
C LEU A 178 -6.03 -8.36 -0.32
N ASP A 179 -7.35 -8.44 -0.12
CA ASP A 179 -8.15 -9.67 -0.30
C ASP A 179 -9.36 -9.44 -1.22
N GLY A 180 -9.28 -8.42 -2.11
CA GLY A 180 -10.32 -8.23 -3.12
C GLY A 180 -10.60 -6.80 -3.53
N ALA A 181 -10.16 -5.80 -2.79
CA ALA A 181 -10.33 -4.40 -3.16
C ALA A 181 -9.60 -4.05 -4.46
N LYS A 182 -10.07 -2.99 -5.12
CA LYS A 182 -9.33 -2.32 -6.18
C LYS A 182 -8.52 -1.20 -5.56
N VAL A 183 -7.20 -1.33 -5.59
CA VAL A 183 -6.25 -0.39 -5.01
C VAL A 183 -5.41 0.25 -6.11
N THR A 184 -5.32 1.56 -6.09
CA THR A 184 -4.42 2.33 -6.96
C THR A 184 -3.68 3.36 -6.12
N VAL A 185 -2.38 3.18 -5.97
CA VAL A 185 -1.48 4.20 -5.45
C VAL A 185 -0.84 4.88 -6.65
N GLU A 186 -1.23 6.14 -6.88
CA GLU A 186 -0.78 6.91 -8.06
C GLU A 186 0.58 7.56 -7.82
N GLN A 187 0.86 7.90 -6.56
CA GLN A 187 2.11 8.51 -6.11
C GLN A 187 2.34 8.18 -4.63
N SER A 188 3.60 7.85 -4.28
CA SER A 188 4.05 7.65 -2.91
C SER A 188 5.57 7.69 -2.83
N SER A 189 6.12 7.66 -1.62
CA SER A 189 7.50 7.22 -1.33
C SER A 189 7.55 5.70 -1.53
N GLU A 190 7.00 4.95 -0.61
CA GLU A 190 6.75 3.51 -0.73
C GLU A 190 5.26 3.26 -1.00
N ALA A 191 4.93 2.29 -1.86
CA ALA A 191 3.53 2.17 -2.22
C ALA A 191 2.74 1.25 -1.29
N LEU A 192 3.37 0.21 -0.76
CA LEU A 192 2.77 -0.72 0.21
C LEU A 192 3.85 -1.23 1.15
N GLU A 193 3.75 -0.84 2.43
CA GLU A 193 4.66 -1.27 3.49
C GLU A 193 3.95 -2.08 4.57
N GLY A 194 4.66 -3.07 5.12
CA GLY A 194 4.20 -3.84 6.27
C GLY A 194 5.09 -5.02 6.62
N GLY A 195 5.08 -5.43 7.88
CA GLY A 195 5.86 -6.59 8.33
C GLY A 195 5.38 -7.91 7.73
N LEU A 196 4.06 -8.09 7.60
CA LEU A 196 3.42 -9.25 6.98
C LEU A 196 2.45 -8.77 5.89
N ILE A 197 2.85 -8.87 4.63
CA ILE A 197 2.02 -8.47 3.50
C ILE A 197 1.40 -9.71 2.84
N THR A 198 0.10 -9.69 2.63
CA THR A 198 -0.62 -10.73 1.88
C THR A 198 -1.50 -10.10 0.80
N ILE A 199 -1.29 -10.49 -0.45
CA ILE A 199 -2.18 -10.15 -1.57
C ILE A 199 -2.79 -11.45 -2.08
N SER A 200 -4.09 -11.65 -1.84
CA SER A 200 -4.79 -12.89 -2.20
C SER A 200 -5.78 -12.73 -3.33
N ASN A 201 -6.24 -11.49 -3.59
CA ASN A 201 -7.20 -11.18 -4.64
C ASN A 201 -7.21 -9.67 -4.93
N GLY A 202 -8.02 -9.23 -5.91
CA GLY A 202 -8.22 -7.82 -6.28
C GLY A 202 -7.34 -7.35 -7.44
N GLU A 203 -7.41 -6.07 -7.69
CA GLU A 203 -6.59 -5.34 -8.67
C GLU A 203 -5.75 -4.31 -7.92
N VAL A 204 -4.44 -4.49 -7.91
CA VAL A 204 -3.50 -3.68 -7.12
C VAL A 204 -2.49 -3.03 -8.06
N ASN A 205 -2.54 -1.70 -8.16
CA ASN A 205 -1.65 -0.89 -8.98
C ASN A 205 -0.88 0.06 -8.08
N LEU A 206 0.44 -0.09 -8.01
CA LEU A 206 1.31 0.60 -7.08
C LEU A 206 2.37 1.41 -7.83
N THR A 207 2.43 2.72 -7.55
CA THR A 207 3.47 3.60 -8.09
C THR A 207 4.18 4.31 -6.94
N SER A 208 5.51 4.18 -6.89
CA SER A 208 6.37 4.75 -5.85
C SER A 208 7.60 5.42 -6.43
N SER A 209 8.16 6.36 -5.68
CA SER A 209 9.46 6.96 -5.96
C SER A 209 10.62 6.18 -5.37
N ASP A 210 10.37 5.38 -4.35
CA ASP A 210 11.25 4.41 -3.72
C ASP A 210 10.64 3.01 -3.91
N ASP A 211 10.49 2.18 -2.88
CA ASP A 211 10.10 0.79 -3.03
C ASP A 211 8.61 0.59 -3.35
N GLY A 212 8.33 -0.41 -4.19
CA GLY A 212 6.97 -0.70 -4.62
C GLY A 212 6.17 -1.46 -3.57
N ILE A 213 6.69 -2.60 -3.13
CA ILE A 213 6.17 -3.38 -2.00
C ILE A 213 7.35 -3.63 -1.07
N ASN A 214 7.25 -3.11 0.16
CA ASN A 214 8.29 -3.22 1.17
C ASN A 214 7.85 -4.10 2.35
N GLY A 215 8.46 -5.26 2.49
CA GLY A 215 8.31 -6.15 3.64
C GLY A 215 9.17 -5.69 4.81
N SER A 216 8.72 -4.67 5.50
CA SER A 216 9.40 -4.01 6.63
C SER A 216 8.40 -3.76 7.76
N GLY A 217 8.77 -3.98 9.00
CA GLY A 217 7.91 -3.71 10.15
C GLY A 217 7.79 -4.86 11.15
N SER A 218 6.70 -4.88 11.90
CA SER A 218 6.48 -5.88 12.93
C SER A 218 5.93 -7.19 12.36
N THR A 219 6.56 -8.30 12.71
CA THR A 219 6.12 -9.63 12.28
C THR A 219 5.08 -10.28 13.20
N THR A 220 4.63 -9.56 14.23
CA THR A 220 3.58 -10.04 15.14
C THR A 220 2.62 -8.91 15.53
N VAL A 221 1.33 -9.13 15.41
CA VAL A 221 0.29 -8.18 15.91
C VAL A 221 0.44 -7.94 17.41
N ALA A 222 0.85 -8.95 18.16
CA ALA A 222 1.11 -8.84 19.61
C ALA A 222 2.30 -7.91 19.96
N ALA A 223 3.28 -7.76 19.06
CA ALA A 223 4.39 -6.82 19.26
C ALA A 223 3.93 -5.37 19.09
N VAL A 224 2.98 -5.11 18.21
CA VAL A 224 2.36 -3.79 18.03
C VAL A 224 1.55 -3.40 19.26
N GLU A 225 0.75 -4.32 19.83
CA GLU A 225 0.02 -4.08 21.07
C GLU A 225 0.95 -3.88 22.28
N ALA A 226 2.08 -4.59 22.33
CA ALA A 226 3.09 -4.41 23.37
C ALA A 226 3.83 -3.07 23.27
N ALA A 227 4.06 -2.58 22.07
CA ALA A 227 4.68 -1.28 21.84
C ALA A 227 3.80 -0.11 22.33
N LYS A 228 2.47 -0.22 22.26
CA LYS A 228 1.53 0.78 22.80
C LYS A 228 1.56 0.88 24.33
N THR A 229 1.88 -0.20 25.03
CA THR A 229 1.98 -0.23 26.50
C THR A 229 3.36 0.12 27.01
N ALA A 230 4.39 0.08 26.19
CA ALA A 230 5.73 0.55 26.53
C ALA A 230 5.79 2.07 26.42
N THR A 231 5.95 2.76 27.54
CA THR A 231 6.21 4.19 27.62
C THR A 231 7.27 4.57 26.58
N LYS A 232 6.92 5.51 25.72
CA LYS A 232 7.69 6.08 24.61
C LYS A 232 9.18 6.27 24.98
N THR A 233 9.98 5.25 24.76
CA THR A 233 11.43 5.36 24.77
C THR A 233 11.82 5.55 23.32
N THR A 234 12.07 6.80 22.97
CA THR A 234 12.61 7.20 21.66
C THR A 234 13.88 6.41 21.38
N THR A 235 13.77 5.36 20.62
CA THR A 235 14.90 4.84 19.87
C THR A 235 14.85 5.47 18.49
N THR A 236 15.53 6.59 18.36
CA THR A 236 15.89 7.13 17.05
C THR A 236 16.90 6.18 16.41
N ASN A 237 16.42 5.30 15.58
CA ASN A 237 17.20 4.76 14.50
C ASN A 237 16.32 4.94 13.26
N ASN A 238 16.74 5.92 12.43
CA ASN A 238 16.82 5.67 11.01
C ASN A 238 17.24 6.97 10.34
N GLY A 239 18.47 6.97 9.84
CA GLY A 239 18.85 7.86 8.76
C GLY A 239 18.40 7.20 7.46
N PRO A 240 18.01 7.97 6.44
CA PRO A 240 17.72 7.44 5.12
C PRO A 240 19.01 6.85 4.53
N GLY A 241 18.95 5.60 4.08
CA GLY A 241 20.03 4.95 3.35
C GLY A 241 21.15 4.41 4.23
N GLY A 242 20.92 3.28 4.84
CA GLY A 242 21.95 2.44 5.39
C GLY A 242 21.63 1.00 5.02
N GLY A 243 22.58 0.32 4.35
CA GLY A 243 22.46 -1.07 4.00
C GLY A 243 21.90 -1.88 5.16
N GLY A 244 20.68 -2.37 4.99
CA GLY A 244 20.00 -3.21 5.95
C GLY A 244 20.86 -4.43 6.27
N SER A 245 20.65 -5.01 7.41
CA SER A 245 21.18 -6.33 7.73
C SER A 245 20.76 -7.29 6.62
N MET A 246 21.66 -7.92 5.93
CA MET A 246 21.39 -9.00 4.95
C MET A 246 20.89 -10.28 5.67
N GLN A 247 20.22 -10.15 6.78
CA GLN A 247 19.71 -11.26 7.57
C GLN A 247 18.19 -11.20 7.53
N ASP A 248 17.57 -12.31 7.15
CA ASP A 248 16.13 -12.52 7.26
C ASP A 248 15.68 -12.25 8.71
N THR A 249 14.84 -11.25 8.88
CA THR A 249 14.32 -10.81 10.18
C THR A 249 12.87 -11.26 10.42
N GLY A 250 12.30 -12.00 9.47
CA GLY A 250 11.02 -12.71 9.60
C GLY A 250 9.86 -12.01 8.92
N GLU A 251 10.07 -10.87 8.27
CA GLU A 251 9.06 -10.22 7.44
C GLU A 251 8.68 -11.15 6.28
N LYS A 252 7.45 -11.01 5.82
CA LYS A 252 6.97 -11.86 4.74
C LYS A 252 6.05 -11.13 3.78
N ILE A 253 6.33 -11.29 2.48
CA ILE A 253 5.42 -10.92 1.42
C ILE A 253 4.87 -12.20 0.78
N LEU A 254 3.55 -12.36 0.77
CA LEU A 254 2.83 -13.45 0.12
C LEU A 254 1.89 -12.91 -0.95
N ILE A 255 2.13 -13.25 -2.22
CA ILE A 255 1.19 -12.99 -3.31
C ILE A 255 0.60 -14.32 -3.76
N SER A 256 -0.65 -14.59 -3.40
CA SER A 256 -1.34 -15.84 -3.70
C SER A 256 -2.46 -15.70 -4.72
N GLY A 257 -2.77 -14.48 -5.17
CA GLY A 257 -3.84 -14.20 -6.14
C GLY A 257 -3.86 -12.75 -6.58
N GLY A 258 -4.92 -12.39 -7.30
CA GLY A 258 -5.14 -11.03 -7.81
C GLY A 258 -4.28 -10.67 -9.03
N THR A 259 -4.38 -9.41 -9.42
CA THR A 259 -3.54 -8.79 -10.46
C THR A 259 -2.77 -7.65 -9.79
N VAL A 260 -1.45 -7.77 -9.77
CA VAL A 260 -0.54 -6.83 -9.12
C VAL A 260 0.36 -6.19 -10.17
N THR A 261 0.35 -4.86 -10.22
CA THR A 261 1.27 -4.08 -11.07
C THR A 261 2.03 -3.11 -10.18
N VAL A 262 3.35 -3.21 -10.21
CA VAL A 262 4.26 -2.35 -9.45
C VAL A 262 5.08 -1.51 -10.41
N ASN A 263 5.23 -0.22 -10.12
CA ASN A 263 6.09 0.72 -10.84
C ASN A 263 6.91 1.52 -9.83
N ALA A 264 8.05 0.99 -9.43
CA ALA A 264 8.89 1.48 -8.36
C ALA A 264 10.13 2.25 -8.86
N GLY A 265 10.50 3.30 -8.15
CA GLY A 265 11.76 4.02 -8.38
C GLY A 265 12.95 3.34 -7.69
N GLY A 266 12.73 2.79 -6.50
CA GLY A 266 13.59 1.88 -5.75
C GLY A 266 13.32 0.42 -6.09
N ASP A 267 13.42 -0.47 -5.11
CA ASP A 267 13.17 -1.89 -5.33
C ASP A 267 11.70 -2.17 -5.68
N GLY A 268 11.47 -3.07 -6.63
CA GLY A 268 10.11 -3.37 -7.06
C GLY A 268 9.33 -4.13 -5.98
N ILE A 269 9.90 -5.23 -5.52
CA ILE A 269 9.45 -5.99 -4.35
C ILE A 269 10.68 -6.18 -3.48
N ASP A 270 10.68 -5.56 -2.31
CA ASP A 270 11.70 -5.67 -1.28
C ASP A 270 11.17 -6.38 -0.04
N SER A 271 11.98 -7.18 0.64
CA SER A 271 11.64 -7.76 1.93
C SER A 271 12.86 -7.94 2.81
N ASN A 272 12.78 -7.41 4.03
CA ASN A 272 13.76 -7.76 5.07
C ASN A 272 13.70 -9.23 5.49
N GLY A 273 12.73 -9.97 4.99
CA GLY A 273 12.56 -11.41 5.17
C GLY A 273 12.35 -12.13 3.85
N SER A 274 11.30 -12.93 3.74
CA SER A 274 11.04 -13.79 2.58
C SER A 274 9.91 -13.28 1.69
N VAL A 275 9.97 -13.64 0.41
CA VAL A 275 8.91 -13.41 -0.57
C VAL A 275 8.41 -14.74 -1.13
N GLU A 276 7.09 -14.90 -1.25
CA GLU A 276 6.48 -16.03 -1.93
C GLU A 276 5.40 -15.58 -2.90
N ILE A 277 5.54 -15.99 -4.18
CA ILE A 277 4.48 -15.83 -5.17
C ILE A 277 3.93 -17.21 -5.50
N SER A 278 2.70 -17.46 -5.06
CA SER A 278 2.02 -18.76 -5.22
C SER A 278 0.81 -18.73 -6.13
N GLY A 279 0.41 -17.52 -6.61
CA GLY A 279 -0.74 -17.35 -7.49
C GLY A 279 -0.82 -15.93 -8.06
N GLY A 280 -1.90 -15.67 -8.80
CA GLY A 280 -2.17 -14.39 -9.41
C GLY A 280 -1.31 -14.05 -10.62
N ASN A 281 -1.35 -12.78 -11.00
CA ASN A 281 -0.54 -12.22 -12.08
C ASN A 281 0.19 -10.97 -11.58
N THR A 282 1.51 -11.05 -11.46
CA THR A 282 2.36 -9.99 -10.93
C THR A 282 3.28 -9.45 -12.01
N ILE A 283 3.22 -8.15 -12.25
CA ILE A 283 4.12 -7.41 -13.14
C ILE A 283 4.85 -6.35 -12.31
N VAL A 284 6.17 -6.36 -12.36
CA VAL A 284 7.02 -5.43 -11.66
C VAL A 284 7.86 -4.66 -12.66
N TYR A 285 7.71 -3.35 -12.66
CA TYR A 285 8.61 -2.40 -13.31
C TYR A 285 9.48 -1.77 -12.22
N GLY A 286 10.65 -2.34 -12.02
CA GLY A 286 11.62 -1.93 -11.01
C GLY A 286 12.43 -0.69 -11.41
N PRO A 287 13.54 -0.40 -10.70
CA PRO A 287 14.36 0.78 -10.91
C PRO A 287 15.05 0.81 -12.28
N THR A 288 15.47 1.99 -12.66
CA THR A 288 16.26 2.22 -13.88
C THR A 288 17.73 2.41 -13.61
N ASP A 289 18.11 2.73 -12.37
CA ASP A 289 19.50 2.84 -11.92
C ASP A 289 20.05 1.51 -11.36
N GLY A 290 21.33 1.44 -11.08
CA GLY A 290 21.98 0.22 -10.68
C GLY A 290 22.09 0.02 -9.14
N GLY A 291 21.45 0.87 -8.37
CA GLY A 291 21.49 0.82 -6.89
C GLY A 291 20.48 -0.14 -6.28
N ASN A 292 19.42 -0.46 -7.03
CA ASN A 292 18.29 -1.27 -6.59
C ASN A 292 17.93 -2.30 -7.68
N GLY A 293 17.03 -3.25 -7.37
CA GLY A 293 16.56 -4.33 -8.23
C GLY A 293 15.04 -4.34 -8.44
N ALA A 294 14.55 -5.07 -9.45
CA ALA A 294 13.10 -5.30 -9.56
C ALA A 294 12.59 -6.24 -8.46
N LEU A 295 13.47 -7.07 -7.91
CA LEU A 295 13.24 -8.00 -6.82
C LEU A 295 14.43 -7.91 -5.88
N ASP A 296 14.17 -7.83 -4.57
CA ASP A 296 15.16 -7.94 -3.49
C ASP A 296 14.57 -8.68 -2.29
N SER A 297 15.35 -9.50 -1.61
CA SER A 297 14.92 -10.17 -0.37
C SER A 297 16.10 -10.66 0.46
N ASN A 298 16.09 -10.37 1.75
CA ASN A 298 17.09 -10.91 2.68
C ASN A 298 16.94 -12.41 2.92
N GLY A 299 15.73 -12.96 2.68
CA GLY A 299 15.40 -14.38 2.78
C GLY A 299 15.22 -15.04 1.41
N GLU A 300 14.43 -16.10 1.34
CA GLU A 300 14.14 -16.77 0.07
C GLU A 300 13.08 -16.01 -0.74
N PHE A 301 13.33 -15.83 -2.03
CA PHE A 301 12.32 -15.40 -2.99
C PHE A 301 11.77 -16.63 -3.73
N LEU A 302 10.59 -17.12 -3.35
CA LEU A 302 10.01 -18.33 -3.88
C LEU A 302 8.91 -18.04 -4.91
N VAL A 303 8.92 -18.80 -6.01
CA VAL A 303 7.81 -18.88 -6.95
C VAL A 303 7.26 -20.32 -6.96
N SER A 304 5.98 -20.46 -6.62
CA SER A 304 5.32 -21.77 -6.53
C SER A 304 4.04 -21.85 -7.38
N GLY A 305 3.58 -20.71 -7.93
CA GLY A 305 2.40 -20.61 -8.80
C GLY A 305 2.24 -19.22 -9.40
N GLY A 306 1.17 -19.03 -10.16
CA GLY A 306 0.85 -17.75 -10.81
C GLY A 306 1.80 -17.38 -11.95
N THR A 307 1.84 -16.09 -12.26
CA THR A 307 2.75 -15.51 -13.25
C THR A 307 3.49 -14.34 -12.65
N LEU A 308 4.80 -14.32 -12.75
CA LEU A 308 5.67 -13.19 -12.38
C LEU A 308 6.41 -12.72 -13.63
N LEU A 309 6.34 -11.42 -13.91
CA LEU A 309 7.24 -10.74 -14.84
C LEU A 309 7.86 -9.56 -14.11
N ALA A 310 9.16 -9.57 -13.90
CA ALA A 310 9.88 -8.47 -13.31
C ALA A 310 10.92 -7.92 -14.29
N ILE A 311 10.88 -6.61 -14.51
CA ILE A 311 11.71 -5.90 -15.49
C ILE A 311 12.35 -4.73 -14.75
N GLY A 312 13.69 -4.62 -14.78
CA GLY A 312 14.36 -3.54 -14.05
C GLY A 312 15.83 -3.42 -14.42
N SER A 313 16.59 -2.79 -13.54
CA SER A 313 18.03 -2.60 -13.67
C SER A 313 18.77 -3.95 -13.62
N SER A 314 20.01 -3.97 -14.08
CA SER A 314 20.90 -5.13 -13.95
C SER A 314 21.86 -5.01 -12.76
N GLY A 315 21.85 -3.89 -12.04
CA GLY A 315 22.85 -3.60 -11.01
C GLY A 315 22.70 -4.46 -9.76
N MET A 316 21.46 -4.57 -9.26
CA MET A 316 21.09 -5.41 -8.11
C MET A 316 20.04 -6.46 -8.54
N ALA A 317 20.25 -7.08 -9.71
CA ALA A 317 19.23 -7.97 -10.30
C ALA A 317 19.22 -9.33 -9.62
N GLU A 318 18.24 -9.58 -8.78
CA GLU A 318 17.96 -10.87 -8.17
C GLU A 318 17.09 -11.79 -9.05
N SER A 319 17.11 -13.06 -8.75
CA SER A 319 16.27 -14.08 -9.36
C SER A 319 15.55 -14.90 -8.28
N PRO A 320 14.42 -15.55 -8.61
CA PRO A 320 13.82 -16.49 -7.67
C PRO A 320 14.81 -17.55 -7.18
N SER A 321 14.66 -17.97 -5.94
CA SER A 321 15.49 -18.99 -5.31
C SER A 321 15.41 -20.33 -6.05
N THR A 322 16.48 -21.09 -6.07
CA THR A 322 16.54 -22.41 -6.70
C THR A 322 15.60 -23.43 -6.06
N ASN A 323 15.13 -23.16 -4.82
CA ASN A 323 14.13 -23.96 -4.11
C ASN A 323 12.69 -23.72 -4.61
N SER A 324 12.49 -22.78 -5.54
CA SER A 324 11.18 -22.54 -6.16
C SER A 324 10.64 -23.79 -6.83
N SER A 325 9.39 -24.13 -6.56
CA SER A 325 8.73 -25.30 -7.17
C SER A 325 8.22 -25.04 -8.58
N GLN A 326 8.01 -23.76 -8.96
CA GLN A 326 7.71 -23.34 -10.33
C GLN A 326 9.00 -22.91 -11.04
N GLY A 327 9.10 -23.24 -12.34
CA GLY A 327 10.22 -22.84 -13.17
C GLY A 327 10.27 -21.32 -13.39
N TRP A 328 11.46 -20.78 -13.48
CA TRP A 328 11.71 -19.35 -13.75
C TRP A 328 12.90 -19.17 -14.70
N LEU A 329 12.97 -18.04 -15.34
CA LEU A 329 14.10 -17.66 -16.18
C LEU A 329 14.51 -16.21 -15.87
N GLN A 330 15.79 -15.93 -16.09
CA GLN A 330 16.36 -14.58 -16.02
C GLN A 330 17.15 -14.31 -17.31
N ALA A 331 17.01 -13.10 -17.82
CA ALA A 331 17.71 -12.68 -19.04
C ALA A 331 18.33 -11.29 -18.85
N SER A 332 19.61 -11.15 -19.20
CA SER A 332 20.22 -9.85 -19.49
C SER A 332 19.67 -9.39 -20.84
N ALA A 333 18.69 -8.51 -20.82
CA ALA A 333 18.01 -7.99 -21.99
C ALA A 333 17.64 -6.52 -21.75
N SER A 334 18.06 -5.64 -22.65
CA SER A 334 17.90 -4.20 -22.49
C SER A 334 16.86 -3.63 -23.44
N GLY A 335 16.08 -2.68 -22.95
CA GLY A 335 15.10 -1.94 -23.72
C GLY A 335 14.79 -0.58 -23.11
N ASN A 336 14.10 0.24 -23.86
CA ASN A 336 13.59 1.53 -23.41
C ASN A 336 12.12 1.41 -22.96
N ALA A 337 11.59 2.48 -22.37
CA ALA A 337 10.15 2.60 -22.20
C ALA A 337 9.41 2.36 -23.54
N ASN A 338 8.31 1.63 -23.50
CA ASN A 338 7.50 1.16 -24.62
C ASN A 338 8.13 0.07 -25.50
N SER A 339 9.36 -0.38 -25.27
CA SER A 339 9.88 -1.61 -25.91
C SER A 339 9.01 -2.81 -25.57
N THR A 340 8.82 -3.69 -26.54
CA THR A 340 8.01 -4.89 -26.36
C THR A 340 8.90 -6.05 -25.91
N VAL A 341 8.63 -6.57 -24.71
CA VAL A 341 9.27 -7.78 -24.18
C VAL A 341 8.39 -8.97 -24.54
N THR A 342 8.94 -9.94 -25.27
CA THR A 342 8.23 -11.17 -25.65
C THR A 342 9.05 -12.38 -25.19
N ILE A 343 8.40 -13.29 -24.48
CA ILE A 343 9.00 -14.54 -24.01
C ILE A 343 8.34 -15.72 -24.73
N LYS A 344 9.17 -16.58 -25.31
CA LYS A 344 8.71 -17.76 -26.07
C LYS A 344 9.41 -19.02 -25.59
N ASP A 345 8.70 -20.12 -25.62
CA ASP A 345 9.28 -21.46 -25.46
C ASP A 345 10.00 -21.92 -26.77
N SER A 346 10.63 -23.10 -26.70
CA SER A 346 11.35 -23.72 -27.83
C SER A 346 10.46 -24.06 -29.02
N SER A 347 9.14 -24.16 -28.84
CA SER A 347 8.17 -24.37 -29.91
C SER A 347 7.73 -23.12 -30.62
N GLY A 348 8.07 -21.94 -30.04
CA GLY A 348 7.65 -20.62 -30.50
C GLY A 348 6.33 -20.15 -29.86
N LYS A 349 5.75 -20.88 -28.90
CA LYS A 349 4.58 -20.44 -28.13
C LYS A 349 4.95 -19.20 -27.32
N VAL A 350 4.17 -18.15 -27.44
CA VAL A 350 4.33 -16.92 -26.64
C VAL A 350 3.80 -17.17 -25.22
N LEU A 351 4.66 -16.97 -24.22
CA LEU A 351 4.34 -17.11 -22.80
C LEU A 351 4.03 -15.74 -22.17
N ALA A 352 4.72 -14.69 -22.63
CA ALA A 352 4.46 -13.30 -22.24
C ALA A 352 4.71 -12.36 -23.41
N ASN A 353 3.93 -11.28 -23.44
CA ASN A 353 4.12 -10.17 -24.40
C ASN A 353 3.63 -8.88 -23.73
N VAL A 354 4.56 -8.04 -23.28
CA VAL A 354 4.24 -6.80 -22.56
C VAL A 354 5.07 -5.63 -23.07
N LYS A 355 4.58 -4.42 -22.89
CA LYS A 355 5.35 -3.19 -23.08
C LYS A 355 5.98 -2.77 -21.78
N ALA A 356 7.27 -2.52 -21.80
CA ALA A 356 8.00 -2.00 -20.66
C ALA A 356 7.53 -0.58 -20.32
N ALA A 357 7.23 -0.29 -19.07
CA ALA A 357 6.87 1.05 -18.63
C ALA A 357 8.09 1.98 -18.57
N LYS A 358 9.26 1.42 -18.32
CA LYS A 358 10.53 2.16 -18.14
C LYS A 358 11.67 1.50 -18.92
N THR A 359 12.82 2.17 -18.97
CA THR A 359 14.09 1.59 -19.43
C THR A 359 14.51 0.47 -18.48
N PHE A 360 15.09 -0.61 -19.00
CA PHE A 360 15.48 -1.78 -18.24
C PHE A 360 16.70 -2.48 -18.86
N GLN A 361 17.29 -3.42 -18.13
CA GLN A 361 18.47 -4.20 -18.52
C GLN A 361 18.37 -5.66 -18.11
N ASN A 362 17.36 -6.01 -17.28
CA ASN A 362 17.13 -7.36 -16.79
C ASN A 362 15.65 -7.72 -16.87
N VAL A 363 15.36 -8.97 -17.17
CA VAL A 363 14.01 -9.55 -17.23
C VAL A 363 14.01 -10.86 -16.47
N VAL A 364 13.12 -10.96 -15.47
CA VAL A 364 12.80 -12.21 -14.76
C VAL A 364 11.38 -12.63 -15.10
N PHE A 365 11.17 -13.91 -15.39
CA PHE A 365 9.85 -14.45 -15.69
C PHE A 365 9.65 -15.81 -15.08
N SER A 366 8.46 -16.03 -14.52
CA SER A 366 8.02 -17.33 -14.02
C SER A 366 6.55 -17.56 -14.36
N SER A 367 6.21 -18.75 -14.78
CA SER A 367 4.83 -19.21 -14.98
C SER A 367 4.76 -20.73 -14.97
N GLY A 368 3.55 -21.31 -14.91
CA GLY A 368 3.34 -22.75 -15.01
C GLY A 368 3.80 -23.40 -16.32
N ASP A 369 4.08 -22.59 -17.36
CA ASP A 369 4.63 -23.06 -18.65
C ASP A 369 6.17 -23.09 -18.69
N VAL A 370 6.84 -22.62 -17.64
CA VAL A 370 8.31 -22.61 -17.54
C VAL A 370 8.80 -23.84 -16.80
N SER A 371 9.76 -24.56 -17.38
CA SER A 371 10.39 -25.72 -16.78
C SER A 371 11.90 -25.52 -16.68
N ASN A 372 12.47 -25.63 -15.50
CA ASN A 372 13.90 -25.48 -15.26
C ASN A 372 14.71 -26.45 -16.15
N GLY A 373 15.84 -25.97 -16.66
CA GLY A 373 16.69 -26.72 -17.62
C GLY A 373 16.25 -26.63 -19.08
N GLN A 374 15.08 -26.09 -19.38
CA GLN A 374 14.63 -25.89 -20.77
C GLN A 374 15.08 -24.51 -21.28
N SER A 375 15.19 -24.41 -22.63
CA SER A 375 15.59 -23.17 -23.30
C SER A 375 14.37 -22.33 -23.69
N TYR A 376 14.49 -21.04 -23.48
CA TYR A 376 13.49 -20.03 -23.83
C TYR A 376 14.14 -18.89 -24.61
N THR A 377 13.34 -18.16 -25.37
CA THR A 377 13.79 -16.94 -26.08
C THR A 377 13.12 -15.74 -25.44
N VAL A 378 13.93 -14.81 -24.96
CA VAL A 378 13.52 -13.47 -24.52
C VAL A 378 13.86 -12.50 -25.63
N SER A 379 12.87 -11.82 -26.17
CA SER A 379 13.03 -10.82 -27.21
C SER A 379 12.63 -9.44 -26.70
N VAL A 380 13.43 -8.45 -27.03
CA VAL A 380 13.13 -7.04 -26.80
C VAL A 380 13.10 -6.37 -28.19
N ASP A 381 11.91 -6.01 -28.62
CA ASP A 381 11.64 -5.56 -30.00
C ASP A 381 12.18 -6.57 -31.03
N SER A 382 13.23 -6.22 -31.79
CA SER A 382 13.87 -7.10 -32.80
C SER A 382 15.06 -7.90 -32.25
N ASN A 383 15.54 -7.63 -31.04
CA ASN A 383 16.68 -8.33 -30.45
C ASN A 383 16.21 -9.54 -29.65
N SER A 384 16.93 -10.63 -29.71
CA SER A 384 16.56 -11.87 -29.01
C SER A 384 17.75 -12.50 -28.31
N THR A 385 17.53 -13.01 -27.13
CA THR A 385 18.49 -13.75 -26.30
C THR A 385 17.90 -15.11 -25.94
N SER A 386 18.69 -16.17 -26.05
CA SER A 386 18.31 -17.50 -25.56
C SER A 386 18.80 -17.67 -24.14
N VAL A 387 17.93 -18.17 -23.26
CA VAL A 387 18.23 -18.42 -21.84
C VAL A 387 17.80 -19.81 -21.45
N THR A 388 18.48 -20.39 -20.45
CA THR A 388 18.08 -21.64 -19.84
C THR A 388 17.37 -21.35 -18.51
N ALA A 389 16.14 -21.83 -18.35
CA ALA A 389 15.39 -21.64 -17.11
C ALA A 389 16.07 -22.31 -15.91
N GLY A 390 15.92 -21.69 -14.73
CA GLY A 390 16.56 -22.10 -13.48
C GLY A 390 18.03 -21.72 -13.35
N GLN A 391 18.51 -20.81 -14.20
CA GLN A 391 19.88 -20.28 -14.15
C GLN A 391 19.84 -18.76 -14.07
N ALA A 392 20.47 -18.22 -13.02
CA ALA A 392 20.68 -16.78 -12.87
C ALA A 392 21.71 -16.26 -13.90
N THR A 393 21.45 -15.08 -14.47
CA THR A 393 22.37 -14.42 -15.39
C THR A 393 23.00 -13.21 -14.69
N GLY A 394 24.03 -13.42 -13.90
CA GLY A 394 24.76 -12.36 -13.21
C GLY A 394 25.74 -12.96 -12.20
N ASN A 395 26.74 -12.16 -11.82
CA ASN A 395 27.57 -12.52 -10.67
C ASN A 395 26.72 -12.30 -9.40
N GLN A 396 26.38 -13.36 -8.70
CA GLN A 396 25.93 -13.33 -7.31
C GLN A 396 27.03 -12.80 -6.41
#